data_554e829794c82f70c4fae108a18b7395
#
_entry.id   554e829794c82f70c4fae108a18b7395
#
_cell.length_a   1.000
_cell.length_b   1.000
_cell.length_c   1.000
_cell.angle_alpha   90.00
_cell.angle_beta   90.00
_cell.angle_gamma   90.00
#
_symmetry.space_group_name_H-M   'P 1'
#
loop_
_entity.id
_entity.type
_entity.pdbx_description
1 polymer ?
#
loop_
_entity_poly.entity_id
_entity_poly.type
_entity_poly.pdbx_seq_one_letter_code
_entity_poly.pdbx_strand_id
1 'polypeptide(L)'
;MNYKENTLCYEEYCKLRESVGWINFSRTQTEKSLQNSLYTVAAEEDNQVVGMGRLIGDGMYYMIVDIVVQPAYQQMGIGSKILNMIIEYVDSATPD
;
A
#
# COMPACT_ATOMS: atom_id res chain seq x y z
N MET A 1 7.08 1.78 -14.93
CA MET A 1 6.44 1.67 -13.61
C MET A 1 6.07 0.23 -13.34
N ASN A 2 6.59 -0.34 -12.27
CA ASN A 2 6.25 -1.69 -11.83
C ASN A 2 5.34 -1.63 -10.61
N TYR A 3 4.30 -2.46 -10.62
CA TYR A 3 3.40 -2.60 -9.47
C TYR A 3 3.62 -3.98 -8.87
N LYS A 4 4.12 -4.02 -7.64
CA LYS A 4 4.44 -5.27 -6.94
C LYS A 4 3.43 -5.56 -5.86
N GLU A 5 3.10 -6.82 -5.70
CA GLU A 5 2.11 -7.27 -4.72
C GLU A 5 2.79 -7.92 -3.53
N ASN A 6 2.39 -7.52 -2.32
CA ASN A 6 2.81 -8.13 -1.07
C ASN A 6 4.32 -8.11 -0.81
N THR A 7 5.00 -7.08 -1.32
CA THR A 7 6.45 -6.90 -1.12
C THR A 7 6.79 -5.67 -0.28
N LEU A 8 5.78 -4.90 0.14
CA LEU A 8 6.00 -3.64 0.86
C LEU A 8 6.68 -3.91 2.21
N CYS A 9 7.83 -3.27 2.44
CA CYS A 9 8.60 -3.45 3.66
C CYS A 9 8.53 -2.20 4.56
N TYR A 10 9.04 -2.36 5.79
CA TYR A 10 9.02 -1.30 6.79
C TYR A 10 9.66 0.00 6.29
N GLU A 11 10.84 -0.09 5.68
CA GLU A 11 11.59 1.09 5.24
C GLU A 11 10.83 1.85 4.15
N GLU A 12 10.29 1.13 3.19
CA GLU A 12 9.51 1.71 2.09
C GLU A 12 8.23 2.37 2.61
N TYR A 13 7.54 1.70 3.50
CA TYR A 13 6.31 2.17 4.11
C TYR A 13 6.51 3.49 4.86
N CYS A 14 7.51 3.51 5.73
CA CYS A 14 7.81 4.69 6.54
C CYS A 14 8.28 5.87 5.69
N LYS A 15 9.12 5.61 4.69
CA LYS A 15 9.62 6.65 3.80
C LYS A 15 8.49 7.33 3.04
N LEU A 16 7.52 6.55 2.55
CA LEU A 16 6.37 7.11 1.85
C LEU A 16 5.50 7.95 2.76
N ARG A 17 5.21 7.46 3.98
CA ARG A 17 4.42 8.22 4.95
C ARG A 17 5.10 9.55 5.28
N GLU A 18 6.41 9.54 5.49
CA GLU A 18 7.18 10.76 5.76
C GLU A 18 7.14 11.74 4.59
N SER A 19 7.11 11.22 3.36
CA SER A 19 7.08 12.07 2.16
C SER A 19 5.83 12.93 2.07
N VAL A 20 4.75 12.54 2.75
CA VAL A 20 3.50 13.31 2.79
C VAL A 20 3.24 13.92 4.17
N GLY A 21 4.24 13.90 5.06
CA GLY A 21 4.15 14.55 6.37
C GLY A 21 3.46 13.75 7.45
N TRP A 22 3.27 12.45 7.26
CA TRP A 22 2.63 11.60 8.27
C TRP A 22 3.67 11.12 9.29
N ILE A 23 3.19 10.95 10.54
CA ILE A 23 4.02 10.44 11.63
C ILE A 23 3.98 8.92 11.61
N ASN A 24 5.15 8.29 11.76
CA ASN A 24 5.25 6.84 11.78
C ASN A 24 5.02 6.28 13.18
N PHE A 25 4.53 5.05 13.22
CA PHE A 25 4.43 4.25 14.44
C PHE A 25 5.77 3.57 14.71
N SER A 26 5.86 2.86 15.83
CA SER A 26 7.07 2.11 16.16
C SER A 26 7.35 1.05 15.09
N ARG A 27 8.61 0.62 15.01
CA ARG A 27 9.00 -0.43 14.06
C ARG A 27 8.25 -1.73 14.31
N THR A 28 8.13 -2.13 15.58
CA THR A 28 7.43 -3.36 15.95
C THR A 28 5.97 -3.33 15.49
N GLN A 29 5.27 -2.23 15.74
CA GLN A 29 3.87 -2.07 15.32
C GLN A 29 3.76 -2.10 13.79
N THR A 30 4.64 -1.39 13.11
CA THR A 30 4.60 -1.29 11.66
C THR A 30 4.86 -2.63 10.99
N GLU A 31 5.89 -3.34 11.43
CA GLU A 31 6.22 -4.65 10.86
C GLU A 31 5.09 -5.64 11.08
N LYS A 32 4.51 -5.66 12.28
CA LYS A 32 3.38 -6.54 12.58
C LYS A 32 2.17 -6.20 11.71
N SER A 33 1.87 -4.91 11.54
CA SER A 33 0.75 -4.46 10.73
C SER A 33 0.92 -4.85 9.27
N LEU A 34 2.13 -4.70 8.73
CA LEU A 34 2.41 -5.10 7.36
C LEU A 34 2.24 -6.61 7.17
N GLN A 35 2.74 -7.41 8.11
CA GLN A 35 2.59 -8.86 8.07
C GLN A 35 1.14 -9.31 8.14
N ASN A 36 0.30 -8.56 8.85
CA ASN A 36 -1.11 -8.88 9.01
C ASN A 36 -2.02 -8.24 7.96
N SER A 37 -1.45 -7.52 7.01
CA SER A 37 -2.22 -6.97 5.90
C SER A 37 -2.70 -8.10 5.00
N LEU A 38 -3.93 -8.00 4.53
CA LEU A 38 -4.46 -8.99 3.58
C LEU A 38 -3.78 -8.88 2.23
N TYR A 39 -3.41 -7.65 1.85
CA TYR A 39 -2.86 -7.39 0.53
C TYR A 39 -2.19 -6.03 0.54
N THR A 40 -1.04 -5.91 -0.11
CA THR A 40 -0.36 -4.63 -0.29
C THR A 40 0.08 -4.47 -1.74
N VAL A 41 0.12 -3.22 -2.18
CA VAL A 41 0.63 -2.87 -3.51
C VAL A 41 1.74 -1.84 -3.33
N ALA A 42 2.83 -2.02 -4.04
CA ALA A 42 3.92 -1.06 -4.10
C ALA A 42 4.15 -0.69 -5.57
N ALA A 43 4.12 0.61 -5.86
CA ALA A 43 4.46 1.14 -7.19
C ALA A 43 5.93 1.52 -7.19
N GLU A 44 6.71 0.95 -8.12
CA GLU A 44 8.17 1.13 -8.17
C GLU A 44 8.59 1.80 -9.45
N GLU A 45 9.44 2.82 -9.35
CA GLU A 45 10.08 3.49 -10.47
C GLU A 45 11.56 3.65 -10.15
N ASP A 46 12.42 3.26 -11.09
CA ASP A 46 13.88 3.37 -10.94
C ASP A 46 14.37 2.74 -9.62
N ASN A 47 13.87 1.55 -9.32
CA ASN A 47 14.22 0.78 -8.11
C ASN A 47 13.83 1.47 -6.79
N GLN A 48 12.90 2.43 -6.85
CA GLN A 48 12.37 3.09 -5.65
C GLN A 48 10.86 2.92 -5.58
N VAL A 49 10.35 2.62 -4.39
CA VAL A 49 8.91 2.58 -4.17
C VAL A 49 8.40 4.02 -4.04
N VAL A 50 7.56 4.43 -4.96
CA VAL A 50 7.03 5.80 -5.04
C VAL A 50 5.55 5.89 -4.72
N GLY A 51 4.88 4.76 -4.54
CA GLY A 51 3.48 4.71 -4.15
C GLY A 51 3.17 3.39 -3.46
N MET A 52 2.12 3.40 -2.65
CA MET A 52 1.70 2.20 -1.93
C MET A 52 0.22 2.23 -1.63
N GLY A 53 -0.31 1.06 -1.26
CA GLY A 53 -1.63 0.91 -0.70
C GLY A 53 -1.72 -0.38 0.08
N ARG A 54 -2.63 -0.43 1.05
CA ARG A 54 -2.77 -1.56 1.95
C ARG A 54 -4.24 -1.91 2.15
N LEU A 55 -4.52 -3.20 2.21
CA LEU A 55 -5.84 -3.73 2.54
C LEU A 55 -5.77 -4.45 3.86
N ILE A 56 -6.64 -4.08 4.80
CA ILE A 56 -6.79 -4.79 6.07
C ILE A 56 -8.21 -5.30 6.19
N GLY A 57 -8.41 -6.31 7.03
CA GLY A 57 -9.73 -6.89 7.25
C GLY A 57 -9.64 -8.31 7.76
N ASP A 58 -10.79 -8.93 7.90
CA ASP A 58 -10.90 -10.29 8.45
C ASP A 58 -11.51 -11.29 7.46
N GLY A 59 -11.73 -10.87 6.21
CA GLY A 59 -12.35 -11.72 5.19
C GLY A 59 -13.85 -11.47 5.02
N MET A 60 -14.45 -10.75 5.97
CA MET A 60 -15.85 -10.31 5.89
C MET A 60 -15.91 -8.80 5.73
N TYR A 61 -15.09 -8.09 6.46
CA TYR A 61 -14.97 -6.64 6.41
C TYR A 61 -13.60 -6.28 5.88
N TYR A 62 -13.55 -5.26 5.02
CA TYR A 62 -12.33 -4.80 4.38
C TYR A 62 -12.19 -3.30 4.55
N MET A 63 -10.97 -2.83 4.78
CA MET A 63 -10.66 -1.42 4.82
C MET A 63 -9.41 -1.16 4.00
N ILE A 64 -9.51 -0.21 3.07
CA ILE A 64 -8.37 0.24 2.26
C ILE A 64 -7.71 1.38 3.02
N VAL A 65 -6.42 1.23 3.32
CA VAL A 65 -5.66 2.20 4.11
C VAL A 65 -4.33 2.51 3.43
N ASP A 66 -3.73 3.62 3.82
CA ASP A 66 -2.37 3.99 3.42
C ASP A 66 -2.18 4.06 1.91
N ILE A 67 -3.15 4.63 1.19
CA ILE A 67 -2.92 4.98 -0.21
C ILE A 67 -2.07 6.25 -0.21
N VAL A 68 -0.79 6.09 -0.51
CA VAL A 68 0.18 7.20 -0.49
C VAL A 68 1.00 7.17 -1.77
N VAL A 69 1.12 8.33 -2.41
CA VAL A 69 2.01 8.52 -3.56
C VAL A 69 2.97 9.65 -3.23
N GLN A 70 4.25 9.43 -3.46
CA GLN A 70 5.28 10.44 -3.25
C GLN A 70 4.92 11.71 -4.04
N PRO A 71 5.06 12.91 -3.44
CA PRO A 71 4.59 14.14 -4.09
C PRO A 71 5.07 14.34 -5.53
N ALA A 72 6.32 13.99 -5.84
CA ALA A 72 6.87 14.14 -7.18
C ALA A 72 6.18 13.25 -8.23
N TYR A 73 5.43 12.24 -7.79
CA TYR A 73 4.77 11.25 -8.66
C TYR A 73 3.25 11.34 -8.61
N GLN A 74 2.70 12.35 -7.94
CA GLN A 74 1.26 12.54 -7.86
C GLN A 74 0.70 13.03 -9.20
N GLN A 75 -0.61 12.85 -9.38
CA GLN A 75 -1.34 13.25 -10.58
C GLN A 75 -0.91 12.51 -11.87
N MET A 76 -0.35 11.32 -11.69
CA MET A 76 0.07 10.45 -12.81
C MET A 76 -0.75 9.16 -12.87
N GLY A 77 -1.82 9.07 -12.07
CA GLY A 77 -2.69 7.90 -12.06
C GLY A 77 -2.20 6.74 -11.20
N ILE A 78 -1.11 6.91 -10.46
CA ILE A 78 -0.54 5.83 -9.64
C ILE A 78 -1.48 5.43 -8.51
N GLY A 79 -2.03 6.41 -7.78
CA GLY A 79 -2.97 6.13 -6.70
C GLY A 79 -4.21 5.39 -7.18
N SER A 80 -4.75 5.81 -8.32
CA SER A 80 -5.92 5.16 -8.93
C SER A 80 -5.61 3.72 -9.34
N LYS A 81 -4.43 3.47 -9.89
CA LYS A 81 -4.01 2.12 -10.27
C LYS A 81 -3.89 1.23 -9.05
N ILE A 82 -3.28 1.72 -7.98
CA ILE A 82 -3.14 0.99 -6.72
C ILE A 82 -4.53 0.66 -6.16
N LEU A 83 -5.41 1.64 -6.10
CA LEU A 83 -6.77 1.45 -5.60
C LEU A 83 -7.51 0.39 -6.41
N ASN A 84 -7.41 0.45 -7.74
CA ASN A 84 -8.07 -0.53 -8.60
C ASN A 84 -7.53 -1.94 -8.39
N MET A 85 -6.23 -2.09 -8.18
CA MET A 85 -5.63 -3.40 -7.89
C MET A 85 -6.17 -3.97 -6.57
N ILE A 86 -6.33 -3.13 -5.55
CA ILE A 86 -6.88 -3.57 -4.26
C ILE A 86 -8.34 -3.97 -4.42
N ILE A 87 -9.14 -3.19 -5.15
CA ILE A 87 -10.55 -3.50 -5.41
C ILE A 87 -10.68 -4.83 -6.16
N GLU A 88 -9.85 -5.05 -7.17
CA GLU A 88 -9.84 -6.31 -7.91
C GLU A 88 -9.51 -7.49 -7.00
N TYR A 89 -8.57 -7.30 -6.07
CA TYR A 89 -8.22 -8.33 -5.09
C TYR A 89 -9.43 -8.69 -4.23
N VAL A 90 -10.15 -7.68 -3.71
CA VAL A 90 -11.34 -7.90 -2.88
C VAL A 90 -12.39 -8.66 -3.67
N ASP A 91 -12.65 -8.26 -4.90
CA ASP A 91 -13.64 -8.91 -5.76
C ASP A 91 -13.28 -10.38 -6.03
N SER A 92 -12.00 -10.67 -6.23
CA SER A 92 -11.50 -12.03 -6.47
C SER A 92 -11.56 -12.90 -5.22
N ALA A 93 -11.31 -12.31 -4.06
CA ALA A 93 -11.21 -13.03 -2.79
C ALA A 93 -12.56 -13.26 -2.12
N THR A 94 -13.59 -12.52 -2.53
CA THR A 94 -14.92 -12.61 -1.93
C THR A 94 -15.72 -13.72 -2.62
N PRO A 95 -16.15 -14.75 -1.91
CA PRO A 95 -16.97 -15.82 -2.50
C PRO A 95 -18.36 -15.27 -2.86
N ASP A 96 -18.93 -15.85 -3.88
CA ASP A 96 -20.29 -15.52 -4.33
C ASP A 96 -21.37 -15.93 -3.32
#